data_933ab387727341d8e2a4d7618c8031ec
#
_entry.id   933ab387727341d8e2a4d7618c8031ec
#
_cell.length_a   1.000
_cell.length_b   1.000
_cell.length_c   1.000
_cell.angle_alpha   90.00
_cell.angle_beta   90.00
_cell.angle_gamma   90.00
#
_symmetry.space_group_name_H-M   'P 1'
#
loop_
_entity.id
_entity.type
_entity.pdbx_description
1 polymer ?
#
loop_
_entity_poly.entity_id
_entity_poly.type
_entity_poly.pdbx_seq_one_letter_code
_entity_poly.pdbx_strand_id
1 'polypeptide(L)'
;MADDNNTISDLADLKDLAADAPEADAAAAAEGIAEVTQASTAPLRDQEVDAQGRSYATGRRKDAVARVWLKPGTGKVIVNGRDQETYFARPTLRLVINQPFAISDREGQYDVVATVKGGGLSGQAG
;
A
#
# COMPACT_ATOMS: atom_id res chain seq x y z
N MET A 1 -8.10 -57.44 1.29
CA MET A 1 -6.83 -56.80 0.83
C MET A 1 -7.11 -56.36 -0.59
N ALA A 2 -7.47 -55.15 -0.75
CA ALA A 2 -7.72 -54.53 -2.04
C ALA A 2 -6.99 -53.16 -1.99
N ASP A 3 -5.96 -53.07 -2.77
CA ASP A 3 -5.13 -51.87 -2.94
C ASP A 3 -5.82 -50.99 -3.99
N ASP A 4 -6.52 -49.98 -3.57
CA ASP A 4 -7.12 -48.98 -4.46
C ASP A 4 -6.05 -47.93 -4.84
N ASN A 5 -5.27 -48.31 -5.87
CA ASN A 5 -4.33 -47.44 -6.54
C ASN A 5 -5.10 -46.57 -7.54
N ASN A 6 -5.76 -45.51 -7.07
CA ASN A 6 -6.41 -44.53 -7.93
C ASN A 6 -5.38 -43.52 -8.41
N THR A 7 -4.58 -43.93 -9.37
CA THR A 7 -3.71 -43.04 -10.13
C THR A 7 -4.54 -42.22 -11.08
N ILE A 8 -4.58 -40.90 -10.85
CA ILE A 8 -5.17 -39.94 -11.75
C ILE A 8 -4.35 -39.89 -13.04
N SER A 9 -4.77 -40.67 -14.04
CA SER A 9 -4.16 -40.74 -15.39
C SER A 9 -5.06 -40.12 -16.47
N ASP A 10 -6.15 -39.42 -16.09
CA ASP A 10 -7.04 -38.76 -17.03
C ASP A 10 -6.93 -37.24 -17.00
N LEU A 11 -5.75 -36.78 -17.43
CA LEU A 11 -5.57 -35.38 -17.82
C LEU A 11 -6.24 -35.04 -19.15
N ALA A 12 -6.74 -36.07 -19.87
CA ALA A 12 -7.46 -35.91 -21.13
C ALA A 12 -8.94 -35.55 -20.96
N ASP A 13 -9.59 -36.00 -19.89
CA ASP A 13 -10.99 -35.73 -19.64
C ASP A 13 -11.29 -34.30 -19.14
N LEU A 14 -10.27 -33.58 -18.67
CA LEU A 14 -10.41 -32.17 -18.29
C LEU A 14 -10.47 -31.22 -19.49
N LYS A 15 -10.13 -31.70 -20.68
CA LYS A 15 -10.10 -30.87 -21.89
C LYS A 15 -11.45 -30.78 -22.60
N ASP A 16 -12.31 -31.78 -22.39
CA ASP A 16 -13.65 -31.80 -23.00
C ASP A 16 -14.71 -31.06 -22.17
N LEU A 17 -14.43 -30.77 -20.89
CA LEU A 17 -15.31 -29.95 -20.05
C LEU A 17 -15.13 -28.43 -20.24
N ALA A 18 -14.10 -28.01 -21.00
CA ALA A 18 -13.85 -26.60 -21.28
C ALA A 18 -14.50 -26.10 -22.60
N ALA A 19 -15.19 -26.98 -23.33
CA ALA A 19 -15.73 -26.65 -24.66
C ALA A 19 -17.22 -26.29 -24.68
N ASP A 20 -17.90 -26.32 -23.53
CA ASP A 20 -19.33 -25.99 -23.45
C ASP A 20 -19.61 -24.84 -22.45
N ALA A 21 -19.01 -23.67 -22.72
CA ALA A 21 -19.40 -22.43 -22.10
C ALA A 21 -20.06 -21.53 -23.18
N PRO A 22 -21.33 -21.15 -23.01
CA PRO A 22 -22.00 -20.27 -23.99
C PRO A 22 -21.35 -18.89 -23.99
N GLU A 23 -20.87 -18.50 -25.15
CA GLU A 23 -20.28 -17.18 -25.47
C GLU A 23 -21.25 -15.97 -25.40
N ALA A 24 -22.26 -15.99 -24.56
CA ALA A 24 -23.31 -14.98 -24.58
C ALA A 24 -23.31 -13.95 -23.44
N ASP A 25 -22.41 -14.03 -22.44
CA ASP A 25 -22.46 -13.12 -21.28
C ASP A 25 -21.19 -12.27 -21.03
N ALA A 26 -20.20 -12.33 -21.92
CA ALA A 26 -18.98 -11.53 -21.76
C ALA A 26 -19.15 -10.06 -22.18
N ALA A 27 -20.20 -9.70 -22.90
CA ALA A 27 -20.43 -8.33 -23.36
C ALA A 27 -21.11 -7.43 -22.32
N ALA A 28 -21.92 -8.01 -21.41
CA ALA A 28 -22.63 -7.23 -20.40
C ALA A 28 -21.79 -6.91 -19.15
N ALA A 29 -20.73 -7.66 -18.89
CA ALA A 29 -19.84 -7.42 -17.76
C ALA A 29 -18.78 -6.32 -18.00
N ALA A 30 -18.51 -5.99 -19.26
CA ALA A 30 -17.51 -4.98 -19.60
C ALA A 30 -18.01 -3.53 -19.43
N GLU A 31 -19.31 -3.29 -19.57
CA GLU A 31 -19.87 -1.94 -19.40
C GLU A 31 -20.04 -1.52 -17.94
N GLY A 32 -20.20 -2.46 -17.01
CA GLY A 32 -20.33 -2.16 -15.59
C GLY A 32 -18.99 -1.80 -14.90
N ILE A 33 -17.86 -2.20 -15.45
CA ILE A 33 -16.53 -1.94 -14.87
C ILE A 33 -15.99 -0.57 -15.27
N ALA A 34 -16.40 -0.05 -16.42
CA ALA A 34 -15.95 1.26 -16.91
C ALA A 34 -16.56 2.43 -16.11
N GLU A 35 -17.73 2.27 -15.52
CA GLU A 35 -18.43 3.33 -14.80
C GLU A 35 -17.93 3.50 -13.36
N VAL A 36 -17.39 2.42 -12.73
CA VAL A 36 -16.82 2.49 -11.38
C VAL A 36 -15.44 3.16 -11.37
N THR A 37 -14.72 3.16 -12.49
CA THR A 37 -13.38 3.74 -12.58
C THR A 37 -13.41 5.27 -12.72
N GLN A 38 -14.55 5.86 -13.09
CA GLN A 38 -14.68 7.32 -13.27
C GLN A 38 -15.13 8.07 -12.02
N ALA A 39 -15.57 7.37 -10.96
CA ALA A 39 -16.05 8.00 -9.74
C ALA A 39 -14.94 8.37 -8.72
N SER A 40 -13.68 8.05 -8.97
CA SER A 40 -12.58 8.32 -8.04
C SER A 40 -11.65 9.48 -8.41
N THR A 41 -12.04 10.31 -9.37
CA THR A 41 -11.34 11.58 -9.67
C THR A 41 -11.96 12.76 -8.90
N ALA A 42 -12.34 12.56 -7.64
CA ALA A 42 -12.49 13.70 -6.74
C ALA A 42 -11.11 14.37 -6.65
N PRO A 43 -11.00 15.71 -6.85
CA PRO A 43 -9.71 16.39 -6.75
C PRO A 43 -9.14 16.09 -5.37
N LEU A 44 -8.05 15.31 -5.33
CA LEU A 44 -7.25 15.22 -4.14
C LEU A 44 -6.88 16.66 -3.75
N ARG A 45 -6.89 16.95 -2.45
CA ARG A 45 -6.48 18.25 -1.89
C ARG A 45 -5.29 18.79 -2.66
N ASP A 46 -5.33 20.08 -2.95
CA ASP A 46 -4.19 20.79 -3.54
C ASP A 46 -2.95 20.51 -2.70
N GLN A 47 -1.89 20.11 -3.37
CA GLN A 47 -0.65 19.73 -2.71
C GLN A 47 0.01 20.98 -2.13
N GLU A 48 0.10 21.07 -0.81
CA GLU A 48 0.79 22.14 -0.11
C GLU A 48 2.31 21.92 -0.24
N VAL A 49 2.93 22.66 -1.13
CA VAL A 49 4.37 22.58 -1.40
C VAL A 49 5.06 23.81 -0.82
N ASP A 50 6.04 23.56 0.04
CA ASP A 50 6.89 24.59 0.65
C ASP A 50 7.80 25.27 -0.40
N ALA A 51 8.33 26.47 -0.07
CA ALA A 51 9.29 27.18 -0.92
C ALA A 51 10.54 26.37 -1.28
N GLN A 52 10.80 25.28 -0.55
CA GLN A 52 11.90 24.34 -0.79
C GLN A 52 11.47 23.09 -1.61
N GLY A 53 10.30 23.09 -2.20
CA GLY A 53 9.77 21.95 -2.97
C GLY A 53 9.41 20.71 -2.13
N ARG A 54 9.16 20.89 -0.83
CA ARG A 54 8.74 19.81 0.07
C ARG A 54 7.23 19.84 0.27
N SER A 55 6.59 18.68 0.21
CA SER A 55 5.20 18.52 0.60
C SER A 55 5.08 18.41 2.11
N TYR A 56 4.20 19.20 2.72
CA TYR A 56 3.99 19.23 4.17
C TYR A 56 2.67 18.55 4.55
N ALA A 57 2.70 17.76 5.62
CA ALA A 57 1.50 17.15 6.19
C ALA A 57 1.60 17.05 7.71
N THR A 58 0.44 17.08 8.38
CA THR A 58 0.33 16.90 9.83
C THR A 58 -0.54 15.70 10.13
N GLY A 59 -0.06 14.81 11.01
CA GLY A 59 -0.81 13.66 11.52
C GLY A 59 -1.01 13.72 13.04
N ARG A 60 -2.13 13.15 13.52
CA ARG A 60 -2.43 13.01 14.95
C ARG A 60 -2.98 11.63 15.26
N ARG A 61 -2.45 10.97 16.28
CA ARG A 61 -2.94 9.69 16.77
C ARG A 61 -2.56 9.45 18.23
N LYS A 62 -3.52 9.09 19.09
CA LYS A 62 -3.30 8.74 20.51
C LYS A 62 -2.43 9.78 21.24
N ASP A 63 -2.79 11.04 21.17
CA ASP A 63 -2.06 12.18 21.72
C ASP A 63 -0.67 12.43 21.10
N ALA A 64 -0.27 11.65 20.10
CA ALA A 64 0.90 11.94 19.28
C ALA A 64 0.55 12.94 18.18
N VAL A 65 1.48 13.87 17.94
CA VAL A 65 1.40 14.83 16.81
C VAL A 65 2.65 14.68 15.98
N ALA A 66 2.48 14.44 14.68
CA ALA A 66 3.56 14.37 13.70
C ALA A 66 3.45 15.51 12.70
N ARG A 67 4.56 16.15 12.40
CA ARG A 67 4.76 17.04 11.26
C ARG A 67 5.71 16.38 10.30
N VAL A 68 5.29 16.19 9.07
CA VAL A 68 6.03 15.41 8.08
C VAL A 68 6.29 16.26 6.86
N TRP A 69 7.52 16.26 6.40
CA TRP A 69 7.95 16.87 5.15
C TRP A 69 8.46 15.76 4.23
N LEU A 70 7.88 15.68 3.05
CA LEU A 70 8.26 14.76 1.98
C LEU A 70 8.95 15.53 0.87
N LYS A 71 10.08 15.03 0.39
CA LYS A 71 10.78 15.52 -0.80
C LYS A 71 11.20 14.34 -1.67
N PRO A 72 11.33 14.49 -2.98
CA PRO A 72 11.93 13.48 -3.83
C PRO A 72 13.36 13.18 -3.35
N GLY A 73 13.72 11.89 -3.25
CA GLY A 73 15.01 11.51 -2.71
C GLY A 73 15.31 10.02 -2.82
N THR A 74 16.03 9.47 -1.87
CA THR A 74 16.59 8.11 -1.87
C THR A 74 15.89 7.16 -0.89
N GLY A 75 14.82 7.60 -0.22
CA GLY A 75 14.09 6.79 0.77
C GLY A 75 14.60 6.96 2.21
N LYS A 76 15.34 8.02 2.50
CA LYS A 76 15.86 8.27 3.85
C LYS A 76 14.77 8.84 4.74
N VAL A 77 14.54 8.21 5.92
CA VAL A 77 13.55 8.66 6.91
C VAL A 77 14.28 9.16 8.15
N ILE A 78 14.12 10.44 8.45
CA ILE A 78 14.71 11.11 9.62
C ILE A 78 13.59 11.55 10.57
N VAL A 79 13.65 11.11 11.81
CA VAL A 79 12.66 11.42 12.86
C VAL A 79 13.33 12.15 14.01
N ASN A 80 12.90 13.37 14.29
CA ASN A 80 13.50 14.24 15.33
C ASN A 80 15.04 14.36 15.23
N GLY A 81 15.58 14.41 14.00
CA GLY A 81 17.02 14.50 13.75
C GLY A 81 17.80 13.18 13.89
N ARG A 82 17.10 12.04 14.10
CA ARG A 82 17.69 10.71 14.17
C ARG A 82 17.18 9.83 13.04
N ASP A 83 17.97 8.84 12.65
CA ASP A 83 17.51 7.86 11.66
C ASP A 83 16.35 7.02 12.23
N GLN A 84 15.45 6.58 11.35
CA GLN A 84 14.28 5.78 11.68
C GLN A 84 14.63 4.53 12.52
N GLU A 85 15.73 3.86 12.20
CA GLU A 85 16.17 2.65 12.90
C GLU A 85 16.59 2.93 14.35
N THR A 86 17.24 4.06 14.58
CA THR A 86 17.67 4.47 15.92
C THR A 86 16.49 4.96 16.76
N TYR A 87 15.54 5.67 16.15
CA TYR A 87 14.38 6.22 16.85
C TYR A 87 13.32 5.15 17.13
N PHE A 88 12.96 4.35 16.12
CA PHE A 88 12.03 3.22 16.24
C PHE A 88 12.79 1.90 16.24
N ALA A 89 13.31 1.50 17.40
CA ALA A 89 14.07 0.26 17.56
C ALA A 89 13.26 -1.01 17.22
N ARG A 90 11.92 -0.97 17.40
CA ARG A 90 11.04 -2.10 17.10
C ARG A 90 10.74 -2.20 15.60
N PRO A 91 11.02 -3.34 14.94
CA PRO A 91 10.78 -3.51 13.51
C PRO A 91 9.30 -3.40 13.12
N THR A 92 8.38 -3.76 14.01
CA THR A 92 6.92 -3.61 13.79
C THR A 92 6.50 -2.16 13.59
N LEU A 93 7.12 -1.20 14.30
CA LEU A 93 6.82 0.22 14.16
C LEU A 93 7.36 0.77 12.82
N ARG A 94 8.53 0.30 12.41
CA ARG A 94 9.12 0.66 11.10
C ARG A 94 8.28 0.12 9.95
N LEU A 95 7.72 -1.07 10.09
CA LEU A 95 6.81 -1.64 9.09
C LEU A 95 5.56 -0.76 8.91
N VAL A 96 4.95 -0.27 9.99
CA VAL A 96 3.80 0.64 9.91
C VAL A 96 4.14 1.95 9.19
N ILE A 97 5.34 2.50 9.41
CA ILE A 97 5.79 3.72 8.73
C ILE A 97 6.05 3.49 7.24
N ASN A 98 6.57 2.32 6.86
CA ASN A 98 6.88 1.99 5.47
C ASN A 98 5.65 1.52 4.68
N GLN A 99 4.60 1.05 5.36
CA GLN A 99 3.38 0.54 4.73
C GLN A 99 2.74 1.46 3.68
N PRO A 100 2.60 2.78 3.88
CA PRO A 100 2.06 3.68 2.86
C PRO A 100 2.89 3.73 1.58
N PHE A 101 4.22 3.63 1.70
CA PHE A 101 5.12 3.63 0.55
C PHE A 101 5.05 2.32 -0.23
N ALA A 102 4.92 1.18 0.47
CA ALA A 102 4.71 -0.13 -0.14
C ALA A 102 3.40 -0.19 -0.94
N ILE A 103 2.28 0.29 -0.36
CA ILE A 103 0.97 0.29 -1.02
C ILE A 103 0.93 1.21 -2.25
N SER A 104 1.69 2.31 -2.24
CA SER A 104 1.76 3.25 -3.35
C SER A 104 2.83 2.93 -4.40
N ASP A 105 3.58 1.83 -4.25
CA ASP A 105 4.73 1.43 -5.08
C ASP A 105 5.78 2.55 -5.21
N ARG A 106 6.01 3.29 -4.14
CA ARG A 106 6.93 4.44 -4.10
C ARG A 106 8.04 4.30 -3.08
N GLU A 107 8.40 3.07 -2.76
CA GLU A 107 9.53 2.79 -1.87
C GLU A 107 10.84 3.33 -2.45
N GLY A 108 11.63 3.98 -1.62
CA GLY A 108 12.92 4.54 -2.01
C GLY A 108 12.88 5.78 -2.90
N GLN A 109 11.71 6.34 -3.23
CA GLN A 109 11.58 7.51 -4.10
C GLN A 109 11.50 8.83 -3.35
N TYR A 110 11.21 8.80 -2.05
CA TYR A 110 11.01 9.99 -1.24
C TYR A 110 11.85 9.98 0.03
N ASP A 111 12.47 11.10 0.35
CA ASP A 111 13.05 11.35 1.66
C ASP A 111 11.98 11.95 2.58
N VAL A 112 11.95 11.48 3.82
CA VAL A 112 11.00 11.90 4.83
C VAL A 112 11.72 12.56 5.99
N VAL A 113 11.32 13.77 6.34
CA VAL A 113 11.75 14.43 7.57
C VAL A 113 10.52 14.60 8.46
N ALA A 114 10.54 14.02 9.63
CA ALA A 114 9.42 14.07 10.56
C ALA A 114 9.83 14.64 11.91
N THR A 115 8.97 15.50 12.45
CA THR A 115 9.05 15.96 13.84
C THR A 115 7.85 15.44 14.59
N VAL A 116 8.06 14.59 15.60
CA VAL A 116 7.00 13.93 16.36
C VAL A 116 7.08 14.27 17.82
N LYS A 117 5.89 14.44 18.49
CA LYS A 117 5.76 14.75 19.91
C LYS A 117 4.57 14.00 20.52
N GLY A 118 4.70 13.61 21.79
CA GLY A 118 3.61 13.01 22.58
C GLY A 118 3.26 11.57 22.25
N GLY A 119 2.29 10.99 22.95
CA GLY A 119 1.59 9.74 22.67
C GLY A 119 2.37 8.44 22.66
N GLY A 120 3.68 8.45 22.95
CA GLY A 120 4.55 7.27 22.92
C GLY A 120 4.89 6.78 21.50
N LEU A 121 5.89 5.89 21.39
CA LEU A 121 6.45 5.43 20.09
C LEU A 121 5.41 4.78 19.18
N SER A 122 4.44 4.04 19.74
CA SER A 122 3.38 3.39 18.95
C SER A 122 2.39 4.40 18.34
N GLY A 123 2.03 5.43 19.07
CA GLY A 123 1.19 6.52 18.58
C GLY A 123 1.91 7.38 17.54
N GLN A 124 3.21 7.59 17.74
CA GLN A 124 4.04 8.37 16.82
C GLN A 124 4.30 7.66 15.50
N ALA A 125 4.44 6.33 15.50
CA ALA A 125 4.63 5.55 14.28
C ALA A 125 3.37 5.50 13.40
N GLY A 126 2.18 5.44 14.00
CA GLY A 126 0.90 5.40 13.28
C GLY A 126 0.34 6.75 12.93
#